data_a41c22aef448ad4e05d9d008b2c91a7a
#
_entry.id   a41c22aef448ad4e05d9d008b2c91a7a
#
_cell.length_a   1.000
_cell.length_b   1.000
_cell.length_c   1.000
_cell.angle_alpha   90.00
_cell.angle_beta   90.00
_cell.angle_gamma   90.00
#
_symmetry.space_group_name_H-M   'P 1'
#
loop_
_entity.id
_entity.type
_entity.pdbx_description
1 polymer ?
#
loop_
_entity_poly.entity_id
_entity_poly.type
_entity_poly.pdbx_seq_one_letter_code
_entity_poly.pdbx_strand_id
1 'polypeptide(L)'
;IIDMRDETEISHGSIPNAVHMSAEEIEKVIENQTEGVFSREKKLVICCARGRVSVDVAEALCEAGYDAVSLQGGYIAWLLDTMKQQEADEICADVEQSIRKKFHKPIWSKFTKAINQYELVKEGDRIAVCISGGKDSMLMAKLFQELKRHNKFQFDVKFLVMDPGYSPANRQVIEENARKLKVPITVFESDIFDSVYNIEKSPCYLCARMRRGHLYSYAKELGCNKIALGHHYDDVIETILMGMLYGAQVQTMMPKLHSTNFEGME
;
A
#
# COMPACT_ATOMS: atom_id res chain seq x y z
N ILE A 1 -25.13 11.88 -0.58
CA ILE A 1 -24.51 12.49 -1.77
C ILE A 1 -25.61 13.10 -2.61
N ILE A 2 -25.42 14.33 -3.09
CA ILE A 2 -26.32 15.02 -4.01
C ILE A 2 -25.58 15.17 -5.35
N ASP A 3 -26.14 14.58 -6.41
CA ASP A 3 -25.61 14.65 -7.76
C ASP A 3 -26.34 15.72 -8.56
N MET A 4 -25.61 16.78 -8.94
CA MET A 4 -26.16 17.96 -9.62
C MET A 4 -26.04 17.87 -11.15
N ARG A 5 -25.59 16.75 -11.70
CA ARG A 5 -25.48 16.57 -13.15
C ARG A 5 -26.88 16.51 -13.79
N ASP A 6 -26.95 16.75 -15.09
CA ASP A 6 -28.21 16.64 -15.81
C ASP A 6 -28.70 15.19 -15.95
N GLU A 7 -29.98 15.02 -16.31
CA GLU A 7 -30.59 13.70 -16.44
C GLU A 7 -29.91 12.84 -17.51
N THR A 8 -29.37 13.44 -18.56
CA THR A 8 -28.68 12.72 -19.64
C THR A 8 -27.33 12.18 -19.14
N GLU A 9 -26.59 12.96 -18.38
CA GLU A 9 -25.34 12.54 -17.75
C GLU A 9 -25.58 11.43 -16.71
N ILE A 10 -26.66 11.54 -15.90
CA ILE A 10 -27.02 10.54 -14.90
C ILE A 10 -27.49 9.23 -15.54
N SER A 11 -28.16 9.29 -16.69
CA SER A 11 -28.58 8.08 -17.42
C SER A 11 -27.41 7.18 -17.84
N HIS A 12 -26.21 7.73 -17.98
CA HIS A 12 -24.97 7.00 -18.29
C HIS A 12 -24.27 6.43 -17.03
N GLY A 13 -24.80 6.68 -15.84
CA GLY A 13 -24.33 6.17 -14.57
C GLY A 13 -24.28 7.25 -13.49
N SER A 14 -24.44 6.84 -12.24
CA SER A 14 -24.42 7.73 -11.07
C SER A 14 -23.68 7.09 -9.91
N ILE A 15 -23.33 7.91 -8.92
CA ILE A 15 -22.79 7.40 -7.65
C ILE A 15 -23.90 6.63 -6.93
N PRO A 16 -23.65 5.40 -6.44
CA PRO A 16 -24.67 4.63 -5.73
C PRO A 16 -25.30 5.40 -4.56
N ASN A 17 -26.61 5.38 -4.48
CA ASN A 17 -27.41 6.08 -3.46
C ASN A 17 -27.26 7.62 -3.48
N ALA A 18 -26.76 8.21 -4.54
CA ALA A 18 -26.82 9.65 -4.73
C ALA A 18 -28.26 10.08 -5.06
N VAL A 19 -28.68 11.21 -4.50
CA VAL A 19 -29.93 11.86 -4.82
C VAL A 19 -29.68 12.88 -5.92
N HIS A 20 -30.45 12.81 -6.98
CA HIS A 20 -30.37 13.82 -8.05
C HIS A 20 -31.10 15.08 -7.62
N MET A 21 -30.44 16.23 -7.73
CA MET A 21 -31.01 17.55 -7.50
C MET A 21 -30.16 18.59 -8.23
N SER A 22 -30.77 19.39 -9.07
CA SER A 22 -30.10 20.45 -9.80
C SER A 22 -29.60 21.57 -8.87
N ALA A 23 -28.66 22.39 -9.34
CA ALA A 23 -28.17 23.55 -8.57
C ALA A 23 -29.34 24.52 -8.24
N GLU A 24 -30.23 24.76 -9.21
CA GLU A 24 -31.40 25.64 -9.03
C GLU A 24 -32.38 25.10 -7.97
N GLU A 25 -32.55 23.80 -7.89
CA GLU A 25 -33.37 23.19 -6.84
C GLU A 25 -32.76 23.32 -5.46
N ILE A 26 -31.43 23.19 -5.35
CA ILE A 26 -30.69 23.37 -4.11
C ILE A 26 -30.77 24.84 -3.67
N GLU A 27 -30.57 25.78 -4.58
CA GLU A 27 -30.72 27.21 -4.30
C GLU A 27 -32.13 27.56 -3.78
N LYS A 28 -33.15 27.04 -4.40
CA LYS A 28 -34.58 27.22 -3.92
C LYS A 28 -34.79 26.66 -2.52
N VAL A 29 -34.16 25.54 -2.17
CA VAL A 29 -34.23 24.97 -0.81
C VAL A 29 -33.54 25.89 0.20
N ILE A 30 -32.41 26.51 -0.17
CA ILE A 30 -31.69 27.47 0.67
C ILE A 30 -32.55 28.76 0.85
N GLU A 31 -33.02 29.37 -0.25
CA GLU A 31 -33.78 30.61 -0.24
C GLU A 31 -35.10 30.49 0.53
N ASN A 32 -35.85 29.41 0.30
CA ASN A 32 -37.14 29.20 0.94
C ASN A 32 -37.03 28.60 2.35
N GLN A 33 -35.84 28.33 2.84
CA GLN A 33 -35.57 27.68 4.14
C GLN A 33 -36.44 26.41 4.32
N THR A 34 -36.62 25.62 3.26
CA THR A 34 -37.51 24.45 3.25
C THR A 34 -36.97 23.40 4.21
N GLU A 35 -37.61 23.25 5.36
CA GLU A 35 -37.19 22.27 6.37
C GLU A 35 -37.48 20.83 5.88
N GLY A 36 -36.56 19.91 6.24
CA GLY A 36 -36.74 18.48 6.01
C GLY A 36 -36.18 17.93 4.69
N VAL A 37 -35.73 18.77 3.75
CA VAL A 37 -35.08 18.32 2.51
C VAL A 37 -33.66 17.80 2.78
N PHE A 38 -32.88 18.56 3.58
CA PHE A 38 -31.57 18.18 4.02
C PHE A 38 -31.51 18.03 5.53
N SER A 39 -30.82 16.99 6.00
CA SER A 39 -30.56 16.83 7.43
C SER A 39 -29.39 17.72 7.85
N ARG A 40 -29.57 18.51 8.90
CA ARG A 40 -28.50 19.33 9.51
C ARG A 40 -27.51 18.49 10.31
N GLU A 41 -27.88 17.27 10.67
CA GLU A 41 -27.03 16.33 11.42
C GLU A 41 -26.11 15.49 10.53
N LYS A 42 -26.34 15.48 9.22
CA LYS A 42 -25.61 14.67 8.26
C LYS A 42 -24.79 15.54 7.33
N LYS A 43 -23.54 15.13 7.12
CA LYS A 43 -22.67 15.76 6.14
C LYS A 43 -23.21 15.56 4.73
N LEU A 44 -23.38 16.65 4.00
CA LEU A 44 -23.80 16.65 2.60
C LEU A 44 -22.56 16.62 1.70
N VAL A 45 -22.56 15.75 0.72
CA VAL A 45 -21.50 15.71 -0.30
C VAL A 45 -22.13 16.10 -1.63
N ILE A 46 -21.70 17.21 -2.17
CA ILE A 46 -22.23 17.78 -3.42
C ILE A 46 -21.34 17.35 -4.57
N CYS A 47 -21.94 16.79 -5.62
CA CYS A 47 -21.26 16.27 -6.78
C CYS A 47 -21.76 16.95 -8.06
N CYS A 48 -20.83 17.41 -8.90
CA CYS A 48 -21.09 17.77 -10.29
C CYS A 48 -20.13 16.98 -11.20
N ALA A 49 -20.17 17.18 -12.50
CA ALA A 49 -19.35 16.42 -13.44
C ALA A 49 -17.82 16.48 -13.13
N ARG A 50 -17.28 17.66 -12.82
CA ARG A 50 -15.84 17.91 -12.65
C ARG A 50 -15.45 18.55 -11.31
N GLY A 51 -16.35 18.69 -10.36
CA GLY A 51 -16.05 19.28 -9.05
C GLY A 51 -15.80 20.78 -9.04
N ARG A 52 -16.31 21.53 -10.03
CA ARG A 52 -16.19 23.00 -10.11
C ARG A 52 -17.42 23.69 -9.55
N VAL A 53 -18.56 23.49 -10.16
CA VAL A 53 -19.86 24.10 -9.76
C VAL A 53 -20.27 23.62 -8.36
N SER A 54 -19.97 22.40 -7.99
CA SER A 54 -20.29 21.84 -6.67
C SER A 54 -19.54 22.52 -5.50
N VAL A 55 -18.45 23.27 -5.77
CA VAL A 55 -17.76 24.04 -4.72
C VAL A 55 -18.64 25.20 -4.28
N ASP A 56 -19.11 26.00 -5.25
CA ASP A 56 -19.92 27.19 -4.98
C ASP A 56 -21.23 26.82 -4.25
N VAL A 57 -21.86 25.71 -4.68
CA VAL A 57 -23.09 25.21 -4.04
C VAL A 57 -22.84 24.66 -2.63
N ALA A 58 -21.70 24.00 -2.41
CA ALA A 58 -21.34 23.52 -1.07
C ALA A 58 -21.05 24.70 -0.12
N GLU A 59 -20.41 25.76 -0.60
CA GLU A 59 -20.18 27.00 0.18
C GLU A 59 -21.52 27.68 0.55
N ALA A 60 -22.44 27.82 -0.40
CA ALA A 60 -23.75 28.38 -0.15
C ALA A 60 -24.55 27.55 0.89
N LEU A 61 -24.46 26.23 0.84
CA LEU A 61 -25.06 25.35 1.85
C LEU A 61 -24.42 25.53 3.24
N CYS A 62 -23.10 25.71 3.29
CA CYS A 62 -22.39 25.99 4.56
C CYS A 62 -22.84 27.34 5.16
N GLU A 63 -23.00 28.38 4.34
CA GLU A 63 -23.53 29.68 4.77
C GLU A 63 -24.97 29.57 5.29
N ALA A 64 -25.77 28.67 4.72
CA ALA A 64 -27.13 28.35 5.19
C ALA A 64 -27.16 27.44 6.45
N GLY A 65 -26.01 27.06 7.00
CA GLY A 65 -25.87 26.30 8.26
C GLY A 65 -25.92 24.78 8.10
N TYR A 66 -25.64 24.26 6.90
CA TYR A 66 -25.46 22.83 6.66
C TYR A 66 -23.96 22.44 6.68
N ASP A 67 -23.65 21.21 7.08
CA ASP A 67 -22.31 20.63 6.90
C ASP A 67 -22.19 20.08 5.47
N ALA A 68 -21.67 20.86 4.54
CA ALA A 68 -21.60 20.49 3.13
C ALA A 68 -20.15 20.55 2.60
N VAL A 69 -19.81 19.62 1.72
CA VAL A 69 -18.51 19.58 1.03
C VAL A 69 -18.71 19.25 -0.45
N SER A 70 -17.84 19.76 -1.31
CA SER A 70 -17.78 19.36 -2.71
C SER A 70 -16.95 18.09 -2.90
N LEU A 71 -17.41 17.18 -3.74
CA LEU A 71 -16.63 16.01 -4.17
C LEU A 71 -15.51 16.48 -5.09
N GLN A 72 -14.26 16.36 -4.64
CA GLN A 72 -13.09 16.80 -5.39
C GLN A 72 -13.00 16.08 -6.74
N GLY A 73 -12.90 16.86 -7.84
CA GLY A 73 -12.87 16.35 -9.21
C GLY A 73 -14.21 15.80 -9.71
N GLY A 74 -15.28 15.83 -8.88
CA GLY A 74 -16.62 15.44 -9.23
C GLY A 74 -16.83 13.99 -9.61
N TYR A 75 -17.89 13.71 -10.36
CA TYR A 75 -18.23 12.37 -10.82
C TYR A 75 -17.14 11.70 -11.65
N ILE A 76 -16.46 12.47 -12.51
CA ILE A 76 -15.42 11.91 -13.37
C ILE A 76 -14.26 11.35 -12.53
N ALA A 77 -13.80 12.08 -11.51
CA ALA A 77 -12.74 11.58 -10.63
C ALA A 77 -13.19 10.35 -9.84
N TRP A 78 -14.41 10.37 -9.31
CA TRP A 78 -14.99 9.21 -8.63
C TRP A 78 -15.09 7.98 -9.55
N LEU A 79 -15.54 8.16 -10.79
CA LEU A 79 -15.66 7.07 -11.76
C LEU A 79 -14.30 6.46 -12.09
N LEU A 80 -13.28 7.31 -12.36
CA LEU A 80 -11.92 6.85 -12.63
C LEU A 80 -11.31 6.10 -11.45
N ASP A 81 -11.54 6.57 -10.23
CA ASP A 81 -11.07 5.89 -9.02
C ASP A 81 -11.77 4.54 -8.83
N THR A 82 -13.08 4.50 -9.05
CA THR A 82 -13.87 3.26 -8.99
C THR A 82 -13.40 2.24 -10.02
N MET A 83 -13.13 2.66 -11.26
CA MET A 83 -12.59 1.78 -12.31
C MET A 83 -11.21 1.24 -11.93
N LYS A 84 -10.31 2.10 -11.41
CA LYS A 84 -9.00 1.67 -10.94
C LYS A 84 -9.11 0.69 -9.77
N GLN A 85 -10.07 0.87 -8.89
CA GLN A 85 -10.30 -0.04 -7.77
C GLN A 85 -10.81 -1.40 -8.25
N GLN A 86 -11.73 -1.43 -9.21
CA GLN A 86 -12.22 -2.68 -9.82
C GLN A 86 -11.10 -3.43 -10.53
N GLU A 87 -10.29 -2.74 -11.34
CA GLU A 87 -9.11 -3.33 -11.96
C GLU A 87 -8.16 -3.95 -10.92
N ALA A 88 -7.91 -3.24 -9.82
CA ALA A 88 -7.08 -3.74 -8.74
C ALA A 88 -7.70 -4.96 -8.04
N ASP A 89 -9.03 -5.01 -7.90
CA ASP A 89 -9.74 -6.16 -7.33
C ASP A 89 -9.57 -7.40 -8.20
N GLU A 90 -9.71 -7.27 -9.53
CA GLU A 90 -9.54 -8.34 -10.49
C GLU A 90 -8.10 -8.85 -10.51
N ILE A 91 -7.11 -7.94 -10.65
CA ILE A 91 -5.68 -8.31 -10.66
C ILE A 91 -5.29 -9.01 -9.36
N CYS A 92 -5.72 -8.48 -8.22
CA CYS A 92 -5.41 -9.07 -6.92
C CYS A 92 -6.01 -10.48 -6.80
N ALA A 93 -7.26 -10.69 -7.22
CA ALA A 93 -7.93 -11.97 -7.20
C ALA A 93 -7.22 -13.00 -8.09
N ASP A 94 -6.81 -12.60 -9.30
CA ASP A 94 -6.08 -13.46 -10.24
C ASP A 94 -4.71 -13.87 -9.68
N VAL A 95 -3.97 -12.94 -9.09
CA VAL A 95 -2.68 -13.22 -8.45
C VAL A 95 -2.85 -14.22 -7.29
N GLU A 96 -3.82 -13.98 -6.42
CA GLU A 96 -4.11 -14.86 -5.29
C GLU A 96 -4.54 -16.27 -5.76
N GLN A 97 -5.38 -16.35 -6.78
CA GLN A 97 -5.77 -17.62 -7.37
C GLN A 97 -4.57 -18.33 -8.01
N SER A 98 -3.69 -17.61 -8.69
CA SER A 98 -2.48 -18.16 -9.28
C SER A 98 -1.55 -18.74 -8.23
N ILE A 99 -1.34 -18.08 -7.10
CA ILE A 99 -0.56 -18.60 -5.97
C ILE A 99 -1.17 -19.89 -5.42
N ARG A 100 -2.50 -19.93 -5.23
CA ARG A 100 -3.21 -21.08 -4.65
C ARG A 100 -3.32 -22.27 -5.59
N LYS A 101 -3.34 -22.06 -6.91
CA LYS A 101 -3.52 -23.13 -7.92
C LYS A 101 -2.24 -23.38 -8.72
N LYS A 102 -1.92 -22.50 -9.67
CA LYS A 102 -0.83 -22.69 -10.64
C LYS A 102 0.53 -22.76 -9.96
N PHE A 103 0.79 -21.91 -9.00
CA PHE A 103 2.07 -21.78 -8.30
C PHE A 103 2.06 -22.42 -6.90
N HIS A 104 1.04 -23.22 -6.59
CA HIS A 104 0.95 -23.88 -5.29
C HIS A 104 2.19 -24.74 -4.97
N LYS A 105 2.56 -25.67 -5.85
CA LYS A 105 3.71 -26.55 -5.63
C LYS A 105 5.06 -25.82 -5.71
N PRO A 106 5.33 -25.02 -6.78
CA PRO A 106 6.66 -24.40 -6.93
C PRO A 106 6.93 -23.23 -5.98
N ILE A 107 5.89 -22.53 -5.49
CA ILE A 107 6.06 -21.34 -4.64
C ILE A 107 5.42 -21.55 -3.26
N TRP A 108 4.10 -21.67 -3.18
CA TRP A 108 3.39 -21.69 -1.90
C TRP A 108 3.85 -22.82 -0.97
N SER A 109 3.92 -24.06 -1.45
CA SER A 109 4.36 -25.20 -0.65
C SER A 109 5.81 -25.07 -0.17
N LYS A 110 6.68 -24.49 -0.99
CA LYS A 110 8.08 -24.25 -0.58
C LYS A 110 8.17 -23.14 0.47
N PHE A 111 7.41 -22.08 0.29
CA PHE A 111 7.34 -20.97 1.25
C PHE A 111 6.82 -21.47 2.60
N THR A 112 5.69 -22.15 2.64
CA THR A 112 5.12 -22.67 3.90
C THR A 112 6.00 -23.74 4.54
N LYS A 113 6.69 -24.56 3.73
CA LYS A 113 7.69 -25.51 4.25
C LYS A 113 8.84 -24.78 4.94
N ALA A 114 9.37 -23.71 4.34
CA ALA A 114 10.45 -22.93 4.94
C ALA A 114 9.98 -22.24 6.24
N ILE A 115 8.78 -21.63 6.24
CA ILE A 115 8.18 -21.02 7.44
C ILE A 115 8.15 -22.02 8.60
N ASN A 116 7.72 -23.24 8.36
CA ASN A 116 7.61 -24.29 9.38
C ASN A 116 8.98 -24.87 9.76
N GLN A 117 9.81 -25.18 8.78
CA GLN A 117 11.10 -25.84 9.00
C GLN A 117 12.07 -24.98 9.81
N TYR A 118 12.05 -23.66 9.56
CA TYR A 118 12.95 -22.71 10.23
C TYR A 118 12.25 -21.92 11.36
N GLU A 119 10.99 -22.24 11.64
CA GLU A 119 10.17 -21.52 12.62
C GLU A 119 10.22 -20.00 12.44
N LEU A 120 10.04 -19.56 11.16
CA LEU A 120 10.15 -18.15 10.80
C LEU A 120 9.01 -17.31 11.32
N VAL A 121 7.84 -17.91 11.54
CA VAL A 121 6.65 -17.23 12.05
C VAL A 121 6.11 -18.00 13.24
N LYS A 122 5.86 -17.31 14.36
CA LYS A 122 5.29 -17.84 15.60
C LYS A 122 4.04 -17.05 16.00
N GLU A 123 3.27 -17.63 16.91
CA GLU A 123 2.12 -16.93 17.50
C GLU A 123 2.56 -15.65 18.22
N GLY A 124 1.84 -14.58 17.96
CA GLY A 124 2.11 -13.25 18.54
C GLY A 124 3.21 -12.46 17.84
N ASP A 125 3.87 -13.02 16.81
CA ASP A 125 4.87 -12.27 16.05
C ASP A 125 4.27 -11.04 15.37
N ARG A 126 5.05 -9.99 15.28
CA ARG A 126 4.80 -8.82 14.44
C ARG A 126 5.94 -8.65 13.46
N ILE A 127 5.67 -8.92 12.20
CA ILE A 127 6.68 -9.07 11.14
C ILE A 127 6.67 -7.87 10.22
N ALA A 128 7.81 -7.22 10.05
CA ALA A 128 8.03 -6.21 9.04
C ALA A 128 8.46 -6.87 7.72
N VAL A 129 7.58 -6.92 6.74
CA VAL A 129 7.87 -7.38 5.38
C VAL A 129 8.39 -6.20 4.57
N CYS A 130 9.68 -6.24 4.22
CA CYS A 130 10.33 -5.13 3.53
C CYS A 130 10.18 -5.25 2.01
N ILE A 131 9.65 -4.20 1.40
CA ILE A 131 9.34 -4.11 -0.02
C ILE A 131 10.34 -3.17 -0.69
N SER A 132 11.07 -3.68 -1.67
CA SER A 132 12.00 -2.90 -2.50
C SER A 132 11.36 -2.39 -3.81
N GLY A 133 10.12 -2.80 -4.09
CA GLY A 133 9.43 -2.55 -5.36
C GLY A 133 9.70 -3.60 -6.44
N GLY A 134 10.67 -4.49 -6.25
CA GLY A 134 10.95 -5.60 -7.17
C GLY A 134 9.93 -6.73 -7.04
N LYS A 135 9.87 -7.59 -8.09
CA LYS A 135 8.93 -8.73 -8.19
C LYS A 135 8.98 -9.66 -6.98
N ASP A 136 10.18 -9.93 -6.45
CA ASP A 136 10.38 -10.90 -5.37
C ASP A 136 9.84 -10.36 -4.04
N SER A 137 10.07 -9.10 -3.74
CA SER A 137 9.53 -8.45 -2.54
C SER A 137 8.00 -8.29 -2.57
N MET A 138 7.42 -8.02 -3.74
CA MET A 138 5.97 -7.97 -3.93
C MET A 138 5.34 -9.35 -3.82
N LEU A 139 5.98 -10.38 -4.40
CA LEU A 139 5.55 -11.77 -4.23
C LEU A 139 5.59 -12.18 -2.76
N MET A 140 6.69 -11.88 -2.06
CA MET A 140 6.81 -12.15 -0.63
C MET A 140 5.68 -11.47 0.17
N ALA A 141 5.35 -10.22 -0.14
CA ALA A 141 4.25 -9.52 0.50
C ALA A 141 2.90 -10.25 0.32
N LYS A 142 2.62 -10.72 -0.90
CA LYS A 142 1.41 -11.52 -1.19
C LYS A 142 1.41 -12.85 -0.45
N LEU A 143 2.56 -13.53 -0.38
CA LEU A 143 2.68 -14.80 0.35
C LEU A 143 2.42 -14.61 1.87
N PHE A 144 2.90 -13.52 2.46
CA PHE A 144 2.60 -13.20 3.86
C PHE A 144 1.13 -12.81 4.08
N GLN A 145 0.49 -12.12 3.13
CA GLN A 145 -0.96 -11.87 3.19
C GLN A 145 -1.76 -13.19 3.16
N GLU A 146 -1.42 -14.10 2.25
CA GLU A 146 -2.06 -15.42 2.17
C GLU A 146 -1.77 -16.25 3.42
N LEU A 147 -0.55 -16.22 3.95
CA LEU A 147 -0.20 -16.93 5.17
C LEU A 147 -1.06 -16.42 6.35
N LYS A 148 -1.19 -15.09 6.50
CA LYS A 148 -2.01 -14.49 7.56
C LYS A 148 -3.47 -14.92 7.48
N ARG A 149 -4.02 -15.08 6.27
CA ARG A 149 -5.43 -15.51 6.07
C ARG A 149 -5.66 -16.99 6.42
N HIS A 150 -4.65 -17.84 6.21
CA HIS A 150 -4.81 -19.30 6.28
C HIS A 150 -4.06 -19.94 7.46
N ASN A 151 -3.36 -19.17 8.26
CA ASN A 151 -2.60 -19.69 9.39
C ASN A 151 -3.50 -20.07 10.57
N LYS A 152 -3.05 -21.05 11.35
CA LYS A 152 -3.79 -21.56 12.53
C LYS A 152 -3.63 -20.67 13.76
N PHE A 153 -2.61 -19.85 13.81
CA PHE A 153 -2.29 -18.94 14.91
C PHE A 153 -2.21 -17.50 14.46
N GLN A 154 -2.36 -16.56 15.38
CA GLN A 154 -2.40 -15.14 15.06
C GLN A 154 -0.99 -14.53 15.07
N PHE A 155 -0.71 -13.75 14.04
CA PHE A 155 0.48 -12.89 13.94
C PHE A 155 0.15 -11.65 13.14
N ASP A 156 0.95 -10.59 13.28
CA ASP A 156 0.76 -9.34 12.56
C ASP A 156 1.84 -9.13 11.49
N VAL A 157 1.44 -8.45 10.42
CA VAL A 157 2.35 -8.07 9.33
C VAL A 157 2.24 -6.59 9.04
N LYS A 158 3.39 -5.93 8.93
CA LYS A 158 3.55 -4.57 8.43
C LYS A 158 4.34 -4.62 7.14
N PHE A 159 3.88 -3.93 6.10
CA PHE A 159 4.55 -3.86 4.81
C PHE A 159 5.29 -2.53 4.70
N LEU A 160 6.62 -2.58 4.70
CA LEU A 160 7.47 -1.40 4.77
C LEU A 160 8.18 -1.15 3.45
N VAL A 161 8.08 0.06 2.95
CA VAL A 161 8.88 0.56 1.84
C VAL A 161 9.79 1.65 2.38
N MET A 162 11.08 1.42 2.32
CA MET A 162 12.06 2.46 2.59
C MET A 162 12.40 3.18 1.30
N ASP A 163 12.13 4.49 1.27
CA ASP A 163 12.51 5.37 0.18
C ASP A 163 13.89 6.00 0.51
N PRO A 164 14.96 5.58 -0.17
CA PRO A 164 16.29 6.13 0.06
C PRO A 164 16.59 7.39 -0.76
N GLY A 165 15.57 7.99 -1.40
CA GLY A 165 15.65 9.09 -2.36
C GLY A 165 15.29 8.64 -3.78
N TYR A 166 14.24 7.83 -3.94
CA TYR A 166 13.76 7.41 -5.27
C TYR A 166 13.31 8.61 -6.11
N SER A 167 13.43 8.49 -7.42
CA SER A 167 12.75 9.41 -8.32
C SER A 167 11.21 9.32 -8.13
N PRO A 168 10.46 10.41 -8.31
CA PRO A 168 9.01 10.39 -8.21
C PRO A 168 8.34 9.29 -9.06
N ALA A 169 8.89 9.03 -10.26
CA ALA A 169 8.39 7.99 -11.14
C ALA A 169 8.57 6.58 -10.54
N ASN A 170 9.73 6.28 -9.95
CA ASN A 170 9.97 4.98 -9.29
C ASN A 170 9.07 4.78 -8.08
N ARG A 171 8.91 5.83 -7.27
CA ARG A 171 8.01 5.78 -6.10
C ARG A 171 6.57 5.52 -6.54
N GLN A 172 6.09 6.23 -7.56
CA GLN A 172 4.75 6.03 -8.09
C GLN A 172 4.51 4.59 -8.58
N VAL A 173 5.49 3.97 -9.24
CA VAL A 173 5.40 2.57 -9.68
C VAL A 173 5.26 1.62 -8.49
N ILE A 174 6.01 1.84 -7.41
CA ILE A 174 5.93 1.01 -6.20
C ILE A 174 4.55 1.14 -5.56
N GLU A 175 4.06 2.36 -5.39
CA GLU A 175 2.76 2.64 -4.78
C GLU A 175 1.61 2.08 -5.64
N GLU A 176 1.68 2.22 -6.97
CA GLU A 176 0.68 1.67 -7.87
C GLU A 176 0.67 0.14 -7.88
N ASN A 177 1.82 -0.51 -7.88
CA ASN A 177 1.90 -1.96 -7.77
C ASN A 177 1.35 -2.46 -6.42
N ALA A 178 1.65 -1.76 -5.33
CA ALA A 178 1.10 -2.07 -4.02
C ALA A 178 -0.43 -1.92 -4.00
N ARG A 179 -0.97 -0.87 -4.62
CA ARG A 179 -2.41 -0.64 -4.77
C ARG A 179 -3.06 -1.78 -5.57
N LYS A 180 -2.53 -2.12 -6.76
CA LYS A 180 -3.04 -3.20 -7.61
C LYS A 180 -3.04 -4.56 -6.91
N LEU A 181 -2.04 -4.81 -6.08
CA LEU A 181 -1.93 -6.05 -5.31
C LEU A 181 -2.63 -5.98 -3.93
N LYS A 182 -3.24 -4.84 -3.60
CA LYS A 182 -3.87 -4.59 -2.29
C LYS A 182 -2.92 -4.86 -1.12
N VAL A 183 -1.67 -4.45 -1.25
CA VAL A 183 -0.67 -4.52 -0.18
C VAL A 183 -0.66 -3.17 0.53
N PRO A 184 -1.08 -3.09 1.81
CA PRO A 184 -1.12 -1.83 2.56
C PRO A 184 0.30 -1.44 2.99
N ILE A 185 1.03 -0.74 2.13
CA ILE A 185 2.40 -0.31 2.38
C ILE A 185 2.46 0.90 3.30
N THR A 186 3.48 0.94 4.15
CA THR A 186 3.92 2.14 4.87
C THR A 186 5.24 2.58 4.27
N VAL A 187 5.27 3.77 3.67
CA VAL A 187 6.48 4.35 3.09
C VAL A 187 7.12 5.27 4.11
N PHE A 188 8.42 5.14 4.32
CA PHE A 188 9.23 6.06 5.11
C PHE A 188 10.48 6.48 4.34
N GLU A 189 10.87 7.73 4.51
CA GLU A 189 11.96 8.36 3.77
C GLU A 189 13.27 8.30 4.55
N SER A 190 14.39 8.28 3.83
CA SER A 190 15.72 8.39 4.40
C SER A 190 16.67 9.07 3.42
N ASP A 191 17.63 9.83 3.94
CA ASP A 191 18.60 10.61 3.16
C ASP A 191 19.84 9.77 2.75
N ILE A 192 19.64 8.46 2.55
CA ILE A 192 20.77 7.55 2.32
C ILE A 192 21.47 7.86 1.00
N PHE A 193 20.73 8.14 -0.07
CA PHE A 193 21.35 8.42 -1.36
C PHE A 193 22.18 9.70 -1.31
N ASP A 194 21.72 10.74 -0.67
CA ASP A 194 22.45 11.99 -0.49
C ASP A 194 23.69 11.78 0.39
N SER A 195 23.56 10.97 1.44
CA SER A 195 24.66 10.66 2.36
C SER A 195 25.78 9.83 1.72
N VAL A 196 25.46 8.98 0.73
CA VAL A 196 26.42 8.05 0.10
C VAL A 196 26.96 8.60 -1.21
N TYR A 197 26.32 9.59 -1.83
CA TYR A 197 26.66 10.13 -3.15
C TYR A 197 28.11 10.61 -3.27
N ASN A 198 28.68 11.18 -2.19
CA ASN A 198 30.03 11.75 -2.17
C ASN A 198 31.10 10.82 -1.61
N ILE A 199 30.82 9.51 -1.43
CA ILE A 199 31.76 8.57 -0.82
C ILE A 199 32.44 7.74 -1.90
N GLU A 200 33.77 7.93 -2.06
CA GLU A 200 34.56 7.22 -3.08
C GLU A 200 34.81 5.74 -2.75
N LYS A 201 34.86 5.37 -1.45
CA LYS A 201 35.17 3.98 -1.03
C LYS A 201 33.91 3.17 -0.78
N SER A 202 33.62 2.19 -1.63
CA SER A 202 32.57 1.19 -1.46
C SER A 202 31.17 1.78 -1.18
N PRO A 203 30.65 2.70 -2.02
CA PRO A 203 29.37 3.35 -1.77
C PRO A 203 28.21 2.35 -1.67
N CYS A 204 28.22 1.29 -2.46
CA CYS A 204 27.18 0.24 -2.43
C CYS A 204 27.15 -0.51 -1.09
N TYR A 205 28.32 -0.83 -0.51
CA TYR A 205 28.38 -1.51 0.79
C TYR A 205 27.82 -0.62 1.91
N LEU A 206 28.22 0.65 1.92
CA LEU A 206 27.73 1.61 2.91
C LEU A 206 26.24 1.84 2.77
N CYS A 207 25.73 2.03 1.54
CA CYS A 207 24.31 2.15 1.25
C CYS A 207 23.54 0.94 1.79
N ALA A 208 23.97 -0.27 1.48
CA ALA A 208 23.31 -1.50 1.94
C ALA A 208 23.31 -1.60 3.48
N ARG A 209 24.41 -1.22 4.14
CA ARG A 209 24.50 -1.22 5.60
C ARG A 209 23.58 -0.19 6.24
N MET A 210 23.54 1.04 5.72
CA MET A 210 22.66 2.10 6.19
C MET A 210 21.18 1.72 5.99
N ARG A 211 20.83 1.22 4.79
CA ARG A 211 19.48 0.76 4.49
C ARG A 211 19.00 -0.28 5.49
N ARG A 212 19.84 -1.26 5.77
CA ARG A 212 19.53 -2.29 6.77
C ARG A 212 19.31 -1.68 8.16
N GLY A 213 20.19 -0.79 8.62
CA GLY A 213 20.05 -0.10 9.90
C GLY A 213 18.74 0.66 10.03
N HIS A 214 18.39 1.46 9.02
CA HIS A 214 17.12 2.22 9.01
C HIS A 214 15.89 1.31 9.02
N LEU A 215 15.90 0.22 8.22
CA LEU A 215 14.80 -0.75 8.21
C LEU A 215 14.60 -1.40 9.58
N TYR A 216 15.67 -1.81 10.24
CA TYR A 216 15.59 -2.42 11.58
C TYR A 216 15.09 -1.41 12.62
N SER A 217 15.62 -0.18 12.61
CA SER A 217 15.18 0.88 13.53
C SER A 217 13.69 1.15 13.40
N TYR A 218 13.24 1.39 12.17
CA TYR A 218 11.84 1.71 11.90
C TYR A 218 10.89 0.53 12.20
N ALA A 219 11.30 -0.70 11.87
CA ALA A 219 10.52 -1.88 12.22
C ALA A 219 10.38 -2.03 13.75
N LYS A 220 11.44 -1.73 14.52
CA LYS A 220 11.41 -1.75 15.98
C LYS A 220 10.49 -0.67 16.55
N GLU A 221 10.52 0.54 16.00
CA GLU A 221 9.60 1.63 16.36
C GLU A 221 8.13 1.24 16.18
N LEU A 222 7.84 0.46 15.12
CA LEU A 222 6.50 -0.08 14.87
C LEU A 222 6.16 -1.30 15.73
N GLY A 223 7.05 -1.68 16.65
CA GLY A 223 6.89 -2.81 17.56
C GLY A 223 7.01 -4.18 16.88
N CYS A 224 7.66 -4.25 15.70
CA CYS A 224 7.96 -5.51 15.07
C CYS A 224 9.12 -6.21 15.76
N ASN A 225 9.03 -7.54 15.88
CA ASN A 225 10.09 -8.38 16.41
C ASN A 225 10.84 -9.17 15.32
N LYS A 226 10.34 -9.12 14.08
CA LYS A 226 10.94 -9.80 12.93
C LYS A 226 10.94 -8.92 11.69
N ILE A 227 11.96 -9.13 10.85
CA ILE A 227 12.07 -8.53 9.53
C ILE A 227 12.14 -9.64 8.49
N ALA A 228 11.31 -9.56 7.45
CA ALA A 228 11.37 -10.41 6.28
C ALA A 228 11.93 -9.63 5.09
N LEU A 229 13.00 -10.15 4.51
CA LEU A 229 13.66 -9.59 3.33
C LEU A 229 13.49 -10.53 2.13
N GLY A 230 13.22 -9.96 0.96
CA GLY A 230 12.95 -10.72 -0.27
C GLY A 230 14.22 -11.24 -0.93
N HIS A 231 14.96 -12.11 -0.26
CA HIS A 231 16.07 -12.85 -0.84
C HIS A 231 15.60 -14.24 -1.32
N HIS A 232 16.19 -14.73 -2.39
CA HIS A 232 15.86 -16.04 -2.95
C HIS A 232 17.11 -16.93 -3.09
N TYR A 233 16.93 -18.11 -3.67
CA TYR A 233 17.97 -19.12 -3.74
C TYR A 233 19.21 -18.67 -4.55
N ASP A 234 19.01 -17.89 -5.60
CA ASP A 234 20.11 -17.38 -6.43
C ASP A 234 20.96 -16.38 -5.67
N ASP A 235 20.38 -15.52 -4.83
CA ASP A 235 21.13 -14.60 -3.95
C ASP A 235 22.09 -15.37 -3.01
N VAL A 236 21.63 -16.53 -2.52
CA VAL A 236 22.46 -17.39 -1.66
C VAL A 236 23.63 -17.96 -2.44
N ILE A 237 23.39 -18.47 -3.66
CA ILE A 237 24.43 -19.03 -4.54
C ILE A 237 25.44 -17.94 -4.91
N GLU A 238 24.97 -16.77 -5.34
CA GLU A 238 25.81 -15.64 -5.69
C GLU A 238 26.67 -15.19 -4.51
N THR A 239 26.10 -15.11 -3.31
CA THR A 239 26.84 -14.75 -2.10
C THR A 239 27.96 -15.75 -1.80
N ILE A 240 27.71 -17.06 -1.91
CA ILE A 240 28.70 -18.11 -1.72
C ILE A 240 29.81 -18.00 -2.76
N LEU A 241 29.46 -17.88 -4.04
CA LEU A 241 30.43 -17.76 -5.13
C LEU A 241 31.29 -16.50 -5.00
N MET A 242 30.70 -15.37 -4.69
CA MET A 242 31.43 -14.12 -4.46
C MET A 242 32.36 -14.23 -3.27
N GLY A 243 31.91 -14.83 -2.17
CA GLY A 243 32.77 -15.08 -0.99
C GLY A 243 33.97 -15.94 -1.32
N MET A 244 33.77 -17.00 -2.10
CA MET A 244 34.88 -17.90 -2.52
C MET A 244 35.85 -17.23 -3.50
N LEU A 245 35.32 -16.54 -4.52
CA LEU A 245 36.14 -15.97 -5.61
C LEU A 245 36.90 -14.70 -5.20
N TYR A 246 36.31 -13.86 -4.38
CA TYR A 246 36.88 -12.53 -4.03
C TYR A 246 37.33 -12.43 -2.58
N GLY A 247 36.73 -13.21 -1.68
CA GLY A 247 37.01 -13.12 -0.24
C GLY A 247 37.81 -14.28 0.33
N ALA A 248 38.13 -15.31 -0.46
CA ALA A 248 38.68 -16.57 0.00
C ALA A 248 37.95 -17.16 1.22
N GLN A 249 36.64 -16.92 1.32
CA GLN A 249 35.79 -17.32 2.43
C GLN A 249 34.51 -17.94 1.90
N VAL A 250 33.97 -18.93 2.61
CA VAL A 250 32.62 -19.44 2.35
C VAL A 250 31.64 -18.72 3.28
N GLN A 251 30.95 -17.74 2.73
CA GLN A 251 29.89 -17.04 3.42
C GLN A 251 28.53 -17.51 2.91
N THR A 252 27.59 -17.77 3.80
CA THR A 252 26.23 -18.20 3.45
C THR A 252 25.21 -17.21 3.95
N MET A 253 24.05 -17.18 3.31
CA MET A 253 22.86 -16.47 3.81
C MET A 253 21.96 -17.48 4.52
N MET A 254 21.87 -17.39 5.82
CA MET A 254 20.98 -18.24 6.59
C MET A 254 19.53 -17.74 6.46
N PRO A 255 18.53 -18.63 6.35
CA PRO A 255 17.12 -18.24 6.23
C PRO A 255 16.57 -17.55 7.49
N LYS A 256 17.22 -17.75 8.63
CA LYS A 256 16.89 -17.12 9.91
C LYS A 256 18.17 -16.63 10.58
N LEU A 257 18.16 -15.36 10.98
CA LEU A 257 19.27 -14.72 11.67
C LEU A 257 18.74 -13.86 12.82
N HIS A 258 19.43 -13.93 13.95
CA HIS A 258 19.22 -12.98 15.05
C HIS A 258 20.08 -11.74 14.81
N SER A 259 19.49 -10.57 14.99
CA SER A 259 20.23 -9.33 14.83
C SER A 259 21.20 -9.14 16.01
N THR A 260 22.47 -8.92 15.72
CA THR A 260 23.47 -8.58 16.74
C THR A 260 23.43 -7.12 17.17
N ASN A 261 22.88 -6.24 16.34
CA ASN A 261 22.82 -4.79 16.58
C ASN A 261 21.48 -4.32 17.12
N PHE A 262 20.43 -5.12 16.96
CA PHE A 262 19.06 -4.81 17.39
C PHE A 262 18.54 -5.96 18.24
N GLU A 263 18.72 -5.84 19.53
CA GLU A 263 18.31 -6.85 20.49
C GLU A 263 16.81 -7.18 20.37
N GLY A 264 16.48 -8.48 20.34
CA GLY A 264 15.13 -8.98 20.21
C GLY A 264 14.56 -8.99 18.78
N MET A 265 15.38 -8.67 17.76
CA MET A 265 14.98 -8.71 16.35
C MET A 265 15.56 -9.93 15.62
N GLU A 266 14.70 -10.61 14.87
CA GLU A 266 15.05 -11.68 13.91
C GLU A 266 14.89 -11.23 12.46
#